data_6bb35855e16a28ee841ddb9baa03c98d
#
_entry.id   6bb35855e16a28ee841ddb9baa03c98d
#
_cell.length_a   1.000
_cell.length_b   1.000
_cell.length_c   1.000
_cell.angle_alpha   90.00
_cell.angle_beta   90.00
_cell.angle_gamma   90.00
#
_symmetry.space_group_name_H-M   'P 1'
#
loop_
_entity.id
_entity.type
_entity.pdbx_description
1 polymer ?
#
loop_
_entity_poly.entity_id
_entity_poly.type
_entity_poly.pdbx_seq_one_letter_code
_entity_poly.pdbx_strand_id
1 'polypeptide(L)' 'MTTQITTALITGASSGIGAVYADRLAARGANLVLVARREDRLKTLAADLRARYGVAVDILVADLTDEAGKI' A
#
# COMPACT_ATOMS: atom_id res chain seq x y z
N MET A 1 -27.93 -2.36 -3.44
CA MET A 1 -26.72 -1.62 -3.45
C MET A 1 -25.53 -2.50 -3.81
N THR A 2 -24.77 -2.04 -4.68
CA THR A 2 -23.63 -2.80 -5.10
C THR A 2 -22.44 -2.55 -4.21
N THR A 3 -21.84 -3.61 -3.76
CA THR A 3 -20.63 -3.51 -3.02
C THR A 3 -19.48 -3.73 -3.97
N GLN A 4 -18.60 -2.78 -4.04
CA GLN A 4 -17.45 -2.90 -4.90
C GLN A 4 -16.20 -3.01 -4.08
N ILE A 5 -15.42 -4.00 -4.43
CA ILE A 5 -14.12 -4.15 -3.78
C ILE A 5 -13.13 -3.42 -4.66
N THR A 6 -12.60 -2.37 -4.12
CA THR A 6 -11.61 -1.58 -4.82
C THR A 6 -10.24 -1.90 -4.27
N THR A 7 -9.33 -2.21 -5.14
CA THR A 7 -7.95 -2.45 -4.76
C THR A 7 -7.08 -1.39 -5.41
N ALA A 8 -6.30 -0.71 -4.60
CA ALA A 8 -5.43 0.34 -5.08
C ALA A 8 -3.98 -0.07 -4.91
N LEU A 9 -3.18 0.23 -5.92
CA LEU A 9 -1.75 -0.02 -5.88
C LEU A 9 -1.04 1.28 -5.55
N ILE A 10 -0.24 1.27 -4.50
CA ILE A 10 0.46 2.46 -4.07
C ILE A 10 1.95 2.21 -4.11
N THR A 11 2.63 2.89 -5.02
CA THR A 11 4.08 2.81 -5.09
C THR A 11 4.68 3.88 -4.18
N GLY A 12 5.87 3.60 -3.67
CA GLY A 12 6.51 4.52 -2.75
C GLY A 12 5.80 4.60 -1.41
N ALA A 13 5.14 3.53 -1.01
CA ALA A 13 4.29 3.56 0.18
C ALA A 13 5.06 3.80 1.47
N SER A 14 6.37 3.59 1.46
CA SER A 14 7.16 3.84 2.66
C SER A 14 7.50 5.32 2.84
N SER A 15 7.20 6.16 1.86
CA SER A 15 7.41 7.60 2.00
C SER A 15 6.23 8.21 2.74
N GLY A 16 6.42 9.42 3.26
CA GLY A 16 5.34 10.08 3.99
C GLY A 16 4.10 10.30 3.15
N ILE A 17 4.28 10.71 1.90
CA ILE A 17 3.14 10.98 1.02
C ILE A 17 2.40 9.71 0.68
N GLY A 18 3.15 8.65 0.34
CA GLY A 18 2.52 7.39 0.02
C GLY A 18 1.76 6.81 1.19
N ALA A 19 2.31 6.94 2.39
CA ALA A 19 1.65 6.44 3.59
C ALA A 19 0.35 7.16 3.87
N VAL A 20 0.32 8.48 3.67
CA VAL A 20 -0.90 9.26 3.86
C VAL A 20 -1.96 8.84 2.86
N TYR A 21 -1.55 8.63 1.63
CA TYR A 21 -2.48 8.21 0.60
C TYR A 21 -3.09 6.86 0.92
N ALA A 22 -2.22 5.93 1.35
CA ALA A 22 -2.69 4.60 1.73
C ALA A 22 -3.70 4.67 2.88
N ASP A 23 -3.42 5.51 3.86
CA ASP A 23 -4.32 5.68 4.98
C ASP A 23 -5.69 6.17 4.53
N ARG A 24 -5.72 7.14 3.66
CA ARG A 24 -6.98 7.70 3.19
C ARG A 24 -7.80 6.70 2.40
N LEU A 25 -7.14 5.92 1.55
CA LEU A 25 -7.84 4.92 0.77
C LEU A 25 -8.35 3.79 1.65
N ALA A 26 -7.54 3.37 2.62
CA ALA A 26 -7.97 2.33 3.54
C ALA A 26 -9.16 2.78 4.37
N ALA A 27 -9.18 4.05 4.75
CA ALA A 27 -10.29 4.60 5.51
C ALA A 27 -11.59 4.55 4.73
N ARG A 28 -11.51 4.51 3.41
CA ARG A 28 -12.67 4.40 2.56
C ARG A 28 -13.05 2.95 2.26
N GLY A 29 -12.32 2.02 2.82
CA GLY A 29 -12.63 0.61 2.63
C GLY A 29 -11.92 -0.05 1.47
N ALA A 30 -10.96 0.63 0.87
CA ALA A 30 -10.23 0.05 -0.25
C ALA A 30 -9.19 -0.95 0.25
N ASN A 31 -9.04 -2.04 -0.48
CA ASN A 31 -7.93 -2.94 -0.25
C ASN A 31 -6.69 -2.36 -0.92
N LEU A 32 -5.54 -2.65 -0.39
CA LEU A 32 -4.32 -2.00 -0.85
C LEU A 32 -3.23 -3.00 -1.20
N VAL A 33 -2.43 -2.63 -2.20
CA VAL A 33 -1.16 -3.29 -2.46
C VAL A 33 -0.10 -2.20 -2.33
N LEU A 34 0.77 -2.35 -1.35
CA LEU A 34 1.79 -1.35 -1.06
C LEU A 34 3.13 -1.80 -1.64
N VAL A 35 3.75 -0.93 -2.42
CA VAL A 35 5.00 -1.24 -3.09
C VAL A 35 6.06 -0.24 -2.63
N ALA A 36 7.17 -0.75 -2.15
CA ALA A 36 8.30 0.09 -1.80
C ALA A 36 9.54 -0.78 -1.65
N ARG A 37 10.68 -0.13 -1.45
CA ARG A 37 11.93 -0.85 -1.32
C ARG A 37 12.17 -1.37 0.08
N ARG A 38 11.54 -0.76 1.08
CA ARG A 38 11.81 -1.13 2.47
C ARG A 38 10.71 -1.98 3.04
N GLU A 39 11.03 -3.24 3.23
CA GLU A 39 10.05 -4.18 3.72
C GLU A 39 9.58 -3.87 5.14
N ASP A 40 10.51 -3.48 6.00
CA ASP A 40 10.16 -3.23 7.39
C ASP A 40 9.11 -2.12 7.52
N ARG A 41 9.26 -1.06 6.73
CA ARG A 41 8.29 0.02 6.77
C ARG A 41 6.96 -0.39 6.18
N LEU A 42 6.99 -1.19 5.12
CA LEU A 42 5.75 -1.68 4.53
C LEU A 42 4.99 -2.56 5.51
N LYS A 43 5.70 -3.42 6.22
CA LYS A 43 5.05 -4.30 7.19
C LYS A 43 4.38 -3.52 8.30
N THR A 44 5.06 -2.50 8.80
CA THR A 44 4.50 -1.68 9.86
C THR A 44 3.27 -0.94 9.38
N LEU A 45 3.34 -0.35 8.20
CA LEU A 45 2.21 0.38 7.65
C LEU A 45 1.05 -0.56 7.38
N ALA A 46 1.31 -1.71 6.78
CA ALA A 46 0.26 -2.66 6.47
C ALA A 46 -0.45 -3.15 7.74
N ALA A 47 0.32 -3.45 8.76
CA ALA A 47 -0.27 -3.92 10.01
C ALA A 47 -1.15 -2.84 10.63
N ASP A 48 -0.68 -1.60 10.59
CA ASP A 48 -1.45 -0.50 11.12
C ASP A 48 -2.77 -0.29 10.38
N LEU A 49 -2.70 -0.33 9.05
CA LEU A 49 -3.90 -0.12 8.25
C LEU A 49 -4.90 -1.26 8.42
N ARG A 50 -4.41 -2.48 8.49
CA ARG A 50 -5.30 -3.61 8.73
C ARG A 50 -5.99 -3.49 10.07
N ALA A 51 -5.24 -3.09 11.09
CA ALA A 51 -5.79 -2.99 12.43
C ALA A 51 -6.80 -1.87 12.54
N ARG A 52 -6.54 -0.75 11.88
CA ARG A 52 -7.43 0.41 12.02
C ARG A 52 -8.66 0.33 11.14
N TYR A 53 -8.54 -0.22 9.96
CA TYR A 53 -9.64 -0.16 8.99
C TYR A 53 -10.20 -1.51 8.60
N GLY A 54 -9.50 -2.58 8.92
CA GLY A 54 -10.00 -3.91 8.60
C GLY A 54 -9.98 -4.25 7.12
N VAL A 55 -9.18 -3.55 6.33
CA VAL A 55 -9.08 -3.84 4.91
C VAL A 55 -7.93 -4.82 4.67
N ALA A 56 -7.93 -5.43 3.48
CA ALA A 56 -6.83 -6.30 3.08
C ALA A 56 -5.69 -5.43 2.59
N VAL A 57 -4.49 -5.71 3.06
CA VAL A 57 -3.31 -4.96 2.65
C VAL A 57 -2.20 -5.94 2.34
N ASP A 58 -1.78 -5.96 1.08
CA ASP A 58 -0.66 -6.78 0.66
C ASP A 58 0.55 -5.89 0.47
N ILE A 59 1.72 -6.46 0.60
CA ILE A 59 2.95 -5.71 0.38
C ILE A 59 3.77 -6.38 -0.71
N LEU A 60 4.45 -5.55 -1.49
CA LEU A 60 5.35 -6.00 -2.52
C LEU A 60 6.63 -5.22 -2.38
N VAL A 61 7.70 -5.90 -2.04
CA VAL A 61 8.99 -5.24 -1.89
C VAL A 61 9.68 -5.23 -3.24
N ALA A 62 9.87 -4.05 -3.79
CA ALA A 62 10.45 -3.93 -5.12
C ALA A 62 11.14 -2.59 -5.28
N ASP A 63 12.22 -2.60 -6.01
CA ASP A 63 12.92 -1.37 -6.35
C ASP A 63 12.62 -1.05 -7.81
N LEU A 64 11.58 -0.27 -8.00
CA LEU A 64 11.13 0.04 -9.35
C LEU A 64 12.13 0.87 -10.13
N THR A 65 12.92 1.66 -9.42
CA THR A 65 13.91 2.49 -10.07
C THR A 65 14.96 1.65 -10.77
N ASP A 66 15.44 0.66 -10.07
CA ASP A 66 16.46 -0.21 -10.61
C ASP A 66 15.93 -0.97 -11.80
N GLU A 67 14.75 -1.46 -11.69
CA GLU A 67 14.20 -2.29 -12.72
C GLU A 67 13.97 -1.56 -14.01
N ALA A 68 13.57 -0.32 -13.89
CA ALA A 68 13.31 0.48 -15.08
C ALA A 68 14.54 0.57 -15.96
N GLY A 69 15.69 0.56 -15.36
CA GLY A 69 16.91 0.68 -16.13
C GLY A 69 17.22 -0.56 -16.93
N LYS A 70 16.60 -1.64 -16.63
CA LYS A 70 16.92 -2.88 -17.30
C LYS A 70 16.13 -3.10 -18.55
N ILE A 71 15.06 -2.45 -18.65
CA ILE A 71 14.21 -2.67 -19.80
C ILE A 71 14.71 -1.88 -20.98
#